data_6baa1285d49aa3095646acde89a90f8d
#
_entry.id   6baa1285d49aa3095646acde89a90f8d
#
_cell.length_a   1.000
_cell.length_b   1.000
_cell.length_c   1.000
_cell.angle_alpha   90.00
_cell.angle_beta   90.00
_cell.angle_gamma   90.00
#
_symmetry.space_group_name_H-M   'P 1'
#
loop_
_entity.id
_entity.type
_entity.pdbx_description
1 polymer ?
#
loop_
_entity_poly.entity_id
_entity_poly.type
_entity_poly.pdbx_seq_one_letter_code
_entity_poly.pdbx_strand_id
1 'polypeptide(L)'
;MYKRQKQTKGTTLPIAGFIESSIKDKETKLIPVVWCSAEPSSFVTDCAYKRISKMILKGIKNNPDLDGIYLDLHGAMVVESTDDGEGNLLKMIRKIVGYRMPIVISLDMHANVSRDMFKLSDAITMYRTYPHIDMPDAGMRAYQAIKYLINGGKFYKAFEEIPYLIPLHMQSTKIEPCREIYEYLKCIQDEHHNLSL
;
A
#
# COMPACT_ATOMS: atom_id res chain seq x y z
N MET A 1 11.15 18.60 9.61
CA MET A 1 10.16 18.20 8.60
C MET A 1 10.77 18.41 7.22
N TYR A 2 10.97 17.34 6.46
CA TYR A 2 11.58 17.41 5.12
C TYR A 2 10.65 18.16 4.14
N LYS A 3 11.20 18.90 3.18
CA LYS A 3 10.43 19.71 2.20
C LYS A 3 9.32 18.91 1.49
N ARG A 4 9.56 17.61 1.21
CA ARG A 4 8.60 16.73 0.52
C ARG A 4 7.39 16.32 1.36
N GLN A 5 7.53 16.18 2.68
CA GLN A 5 6.39 15.93 3.58
C GLN A 5 5.40 17.12 3.62
N LYS A 6 5.89 18.35 3.39
CA LYS A 6 5.03 19.51 3.28
C LYS A 6 4.17 19.51 2.01
N GLN A 7 4.66 18.90 0.92
CA GLN A 7 3.94 18.86 -0.37
C GLN A 7 2.80 17.85 -0.39
N THR A 8 2.87 16.78 0.42
CA THR A 8 1.82 15.76 0.52
C THR A 8 0.80 16.04 1.62
N LYS A 9 1.10 16.95 2.54
CA LYS A 9 0.17 17.33 3.61
C LYS A 9 -1.06 18.04 3.03
N GLY A 10 -2.24 17.55 3.39
CA GLY A 10 -3.52 18.08 2.92
C GLY A 10 -3.90 17.63 1.50
N THR A 11 -3.17 16.68 0.90
CA THR A 11 -3.61 15.98 -0.30
C THR A 11 -4.54 14.82 0.07
N THR A 12 -5.28 14.32 -0.90
CA THR A 12 -6.19 13.18 -0.73
C THR A 12 -5.49 11.82 -0.94
N LEU A 13 -4.16 11.76 -0.93
CA LEU A 13 -3.39 10.54 -1.15
C LEU A 13 -3.25 9.71 0.13
N PRO A 14 -3.08 8.37 0.03
CA PRO A 14 -2.83 7.52 1.21
C PRO A 14 -1.60 7.94 2.00
N ILE A 15 -0.53 8.32 1.31
CA ILE A 15 0.68 8.81 1.95
C ILE A 15 0.43 10.03 2.85
N ALA A 16 -0.57 10.87 2.53
CA ALA A 16 -0.94 12.00 3.39
C ALA A 16 -1.54 11.52 4.71
N GLY A 17 -2.49 10.58 4.67
CA GLY A 17 -3.09 9.99 5.87
C GLY A 17 -2.06 9.28 6.75
N PHE A 18 -1.11 8.56 6.14
CA PHE A 18 0.01 7.95 6.85
C PHE A 18 0.89 9.00 7.56
N ILE A 19 1.27 10.07 6.86
CA ILE A 19 2.08 11.16 7.42
C ILE A 19 1.33 11.89 8.54
N GLU A 20 0.05 12.19 8.36
CA GLU A 20 -0.77 12.86 9.39
C GLU A 20 -0.89 12.03 10.66
N SER A 21 -1.05 10.72 10.53
CA SER A 21 -1.05 9.79 11.66
C SER A 21 0.29 9.77 12.38
N SER A 22 1.40 9.75 11.61
CA SER A 22 2.75 9.75 12.17
C SER A 22 3.12 11.04 12.90
N ILE A 23 2.58 12.19 12.46
CA ILE A 23 2.83 13.49 13.12
C ILE A 23 2.16 13.56 14.50
N LYS A 24 1.03 12.88 14.66
CA LYS A 24 0.33 12.78 15.95
C LYS A 24 1.08 11.89 16.95
N ASP A 25 1.90 10.98 16.46
CA ASP A 25 2.75 10.11 17.24
C ASP A 25 4.16 10.72 17.37
N LYS A 26 4.50 11.20 18.56
CA LYS A 26 5.79 11.86 18.83
C LYS A 26 7.00 10.93 18.78
N GLU A 27 6.77 9.63 18.85
CA GLU A 27 7.82 8.60 18.84
C GLU A 27 8.22 8.19 17.42
N THR A 28 7.40 8.53 16.41
CA THR A 28 7.64 8.12 15.02
C THR A 28 8.46 9.17 14.26
N LYS A 29 9.59 8.72 13.72
CA LYS A 29 10.40 9.50 12.78
C LYS A 29 10.25 8.93 11.37
N LEU A 30 9.70 9.69 10.45
CA LEU A 30 9.62 9.32 9.04
C LEU A 30 10.92 9.64 8.29
N ILE A 31 11.35 8.70 7.45
CA ILE A 31 12.46 8.87 6.52
C ILE A 31 11.91 8.78 5.09
N PRO A 32 11.55 9.92 4.46
CA PRO A 32 11.03 9.90 3.10
C PRO A 32 12.14 9.59 2.09
N VAL A 33 11.88 8.63 1.23
CA VAL A 33 12.84 8.17 0.21
C VAL A 33 12.50 8.73 -1.16
N VAL A 34 11.34 8.39 -1.70
CA VAL A 34 10.90 8.80 -3.03
C VAL A 34 9.39 8.94 -3.06
N TRP A 35 8.92 9.88 -3.83
CA TRP A 35 7.54 9.97 -4.30
C TRP A 35 7.56 10.23 -5.79
N CYS A 36 6.75 9.51 -6.53
CA CYS A 36 6.56 9.68 -7.96
C CYS A 36 5.12 9.32 -8.32
N SER A 37 4.62 9.90 -9.38
CA SER A 37 3.30 9.64 -9.94
C SER A 37 3.37 9.70 -11.46
N ALA A 38 2.54 8.93 -12.10
CA ALA A 38 2.29 8.99 -13.54
C ALA A 38 0.80 8.77 -13.79
N GLU A 39 0.28 9.35 -14.84
CA GLU A 39 -1.07 9.07 -15.29
C GLU A 39 -1.19 7.61 -15.76
N PRO A 40 -2.35 6.95 -15.50
CA PRO A 40 -2.63 5.63 -16.04
C PRO A 40 -2.46 5.60 -17.55
N SER A 41 -1.65 4.69 -18.05
CA SER A 41 -1.30 4.61 -19.46
C SER A 41 -0.94 3.16 -19.84
N SER A 42 0.12 2.96 -20.59
CA SER A 42 0.67 1.67 -20.98
C SER A 42 1.65 1.14 -19.94
N PHE A 43 2.50 0.19 -20.30
CA PHE A 43 3.52 -0.40 -19.44
C PHE A 43 4.52 0.64 -18.96
N VAL A 44 4.97 0.46 -17.72
CA VAL A 44 6.11 1.23 -17.19
C VAL A 44 7.37 0.75 -17.90
N THR A 45 8.15 1.69 -18.43
CA THR A 45 9.40 1.32 -19.09
C THR A 45 10.40 0.74 -18.10
N ASP A 46 11.19 -0.21 -18.53
CA ASP A 46 12.27 -0.80 -17.74
C ASP A 46 13.23 0.24 -17.18
N CYS A 47 13.52 1.29 -17.96
CA CYS A 47 14.40 2.37 -17.54
C CYS A 47 13.82 3.14 -16.32
N ALA A 48 12.55 3.53 -16.39
CA ALA A 48 11.86 4.22 -15.29
C ALA A 48 11.77 3.34 -14.06
N TYR A 49 11.32 2.09 -14.23
CA TYR A 49 11.20 1.13 -13.14
C TYR A 49 12.55 0.87 -12.44
N LYS A 50 13.60 0.57 -13.18
CA LYS A 50 14.95 0.35 -12.65
C LYS A 50 15.50 1.59 -11.92
N ARG A 51 15.25 2.79 -12.45
CA ARG A 51 15.67 4.03 -11.82
C ARG A 51 14.97 4.28 -10.48
N ILE A 52 13.66 4.15 -10.44
CA ILE A 52 12.85 4.39 -9.23
C ILE A 52 13.15 3.31 -8.17
N SER A 53 13.14 2.04 -8.56
CA SER A 53 13.48 0.93 -7.66
C SER A 53 14.88 1.11 -7.07
N LYS A 54 15.88 1.52 -7.86
CA LYS A 54 17.23 1.81 -7.36
C LYS A 54 17.24 2.92 -6.31
N MET A 55 16.41 3.96 -6.47
CA MET A 55 16.29 5.04 -5.48
C MET A 55 15.70 4.51 -4.16
N ILE A 56 14.65 3.68 -4.23
CA ILE A 56 14.02 3.05 -3.07
C ILE A 56 15.05 2.17 -2.34
N LEU A 57 15.68 1.24 -3.05
CA LEU A 57 16.66 0.31 -2.48
C LEU A 57 17.88 1.02 -1.88
N LYS A 58 18.35 2.10 -2.52
CA LYS A 58 19.43 2.95 -1.98
C LYS A 58 18.98 3.66 -0.71
N GLY A 59 17.75 4.19 -0.67
CA GLY A 59 17.19 4.83 0.52
C GLY A 59 17.12 3.87 1.71
N ILE A 60 16.68 2.64 1.48
CA ILE A 60 16.64 1.60 2.51
C ILE A 60 18.05 1.25 3.00
N LYS A 61 19.00 0.99 2.08
CA LYS A 61 20.40 0.66 2.45
C LYS A 61 21.10 1.75 3.23
N ASN A 62 20.79 3.02 2.95
CA ASN A 62 21.39 4.16 3.63
C ASN A 62 20.81 4.39 5.05
N ASN A 63 19.77 3.65 5.44
CA ASN A 63 19.12 3.76 6.74
C ASN A 63 18.97 2.34 7.33
N PRO A 64 20.06 1.76 7.89
CA PRO A 64 20.03 0.38 8.38
C PRO A 64 19.17 0.20 9.64
N ASP A 65 18.91 1.27 10.39
CA ASP A 65 18.18 1.27 11.66
C ASP A 65 16.67 1.56 11.48
N LEU A 66 16.09 1.12 10.36
CA LEU A 66 14.66 1.22 10.14
C LEU A 66 13.90 0.18 10.97
N ASP A 67 12.80 0.58 11.60
CA ASP A 67 11.88 -0.30 12.33
C ASP A 67 10.77 -0.86 11.41
N GLY A 68 10.51 -0.22 10.27
CA GLY A 68 9.49 -0.65 9.33
C GLY A 68 9.52 0.12 8.01
N ILE A 69 8.87 -0.41 7.00
CA ILE A 69 8.78 0.16 5.65
C ILE A 69 7.32 0.30 5.25
N TYR A 70 6.92 1.48 4.83
CA TYR A 70 5.64 1.73 4.21
C TYR A 70 5.82 2.12 2.75
N LEU A 71 5.02 1.49 1.87
CA LEU A 71 4.96 1.79 0.45
C LEU A 71 3.51 2.10 0.07
N ASP A 72 3.31 3.27 -0.53
CA ASP A 72 2.05 3.64 -1.16
C ASP A 72 2.16 3.30 -2.65
N LEU A 73 1.45 2.26 -3.08
CA LEU A 73 1.53 1.66 -4.40
C LEU A 73 0.14 1.64 -5.05
N HIS A 74 0.08 1.38 -6.36
CA HIS A 74 -1.21 1.17 -7.03
C HIS A 74 -1.68 -0.29 -6.90
N GLY A 75 -0.83 -1.25 -7.22
CA GLY A 75 -1.15 -2.67 -7.17
C GLY A 75 -1.54 -3.30 -8.52
N ALA A 76 -1.40 -2.55 -9.61
CA ALA A 76 -1.66 -3.05 -10.97
C ALA A 76 -0.58 -2.59 -11.96
N MET A 77 0.65 -2.37 -11.49
CA MET A 77 1.76 -1.92 -12.33
C MET A 77 2.32 -3.07 -13.16
N VAL A 78 2.22 -2.93 -14.47
CA VAL A 78 2.91 -3.81 -15.44
C VAL A 78 4.12 -3.07 -15.99
N VAL A 79 5.27 -3.73 -15.99
CA VAL A 79 6.53 -3.24 -16.52
C VAL A 79 6.87 -4.00 -17.80
N GLU A 80 7.60 -3.40 -18.73
CA GLU A 80 8.00 -4.06 -20.00
C GLU A 80 8.60 -5.47 -19.77
N SER A 81 9.32 -5.67 -18.67
CA SER A 81 10.02 -6.93 -18.35
C SER A 81 9.34 -7.79 -17.28
N THR A 82 8.23 -7.36 -16.68
CA THR A 82 7.51 -8.12 -15.64
C THR A 82 6.05 -7.70 -15.52
N ASP A 83 5.17 -8.68 -15.40
CA ASP A 83 3.72 -8.47 -15.24
C ASP A 83 3.34 -8.00 -13.82
N ASP A 84 4.20 -8.20 -12.83
CA ASP A 84 4.01 -7.81 -11.44
C ASP A 84 5.15 -6.88 -10.98
N GLY A 85 4.99 -5.60 -11.25
CA GLY A 85 5.97 -4.59 -10.88
C GLY A 85 6.10 -4.40 -9.37
N GLU A 86 4.98 -4.41 -8.65
CA GLU A 86 4.96 -4.24 -7.20
C GLU A 86 5.53 -5.46 -6.48
N GLY A 87 5.12 -6.68 -6.83
CA GLY A 87 5.66 -7.89 -6.26
C GLY A 87 7.16 -8.04 -6.52
N ASN A 88 7.63 -7.65 -7.71
CA ASN A 88 9.06 -7.65 -8.02
C ASN A 88 9.83 -6.61 -7.17
N LEU A 89 9.27 -5.41 -6.95
CA LEU A 89 9.85 -4.42 -6.04
C LEU A 89 9.95 -4.97 -4.61
N LEU A 90 8.89 -5.60 -4.11
CA LEU A 90 8.88 -6.21 -2.78
C LEU A 90 9.93 -7.32 -2.63
N LYS A 91 10.12 -8.16 -3.68
CA LYS A 91 11.21 -9.15 -3.72
C LYS A 91 12.59 -8.50 -3.56
N MET A 92 12.81 -7.39 -4.28
CA MET A 92 14.09 -6.67 -4.18
C MET A 92 14.30 -6.07 -2.78
N ILE A 93 13.26 -5.52 -2.17
CA ILE A 93 13.32 -4.97 -0.80
C ILE A 93 13.60 -6.10 0.20
N ARG A 94 12.86 -7.22 0.13
CA ARG A 94 13.06 -8.38 1.03
C ARG A 94 14.48 -8.96 0.96
N LYS A 95 15.12 -8.94 -0.20
CA LYS A 95 16.54 -9.34 -0.34
C LYS A 95 17.49 -8.47 0.49
N ILE A 96 17.11 -7.23 0.80
CA ILE A 96 17.93 -6.31 1.60
C ILE A 96 17.60 -6.44 3.08
N VAL A 97 16.31 -6.41 3.42
CA VAL A 97 15.86 -6.27 4.81
C VAL A 97 15.46 -7.60 5.47
N GLY A 98 15.30 -8.67 4.70
CA GLY A 98 14.81 -9.95 5.18
C GLY A 98 13.32 -9.93 5.56
N TYR A 99 12.87 -10.99 6.24
CA TYR A 99 11.45 -11.19 6.59
C TYR A 99 11.08 -10.69 8.00
N ARG A 100 12.06 -10.24 8.80
CA ARG A 100 11.77 -9.68 10.13
C ARG A 100 11.36 -8.21 10.08
N MET A 101 11.78 -7.49 9.05
CA MET A 101 11.42 -6.09 8.85
C MET A 101 9.94 -5.97 8.48
N PRO A 102 9.11 -5.26 9.25
CA PRO A 102 7.73 -4.99 8.87
C PRO A 102 7.64 -4.22 7.56
N ILE A 103 6.85 -4.73 6.61
CA ILE A 103 6.53 -4.05 5.36
C ILE A 103 5.02 -3.98 5.21
N VAL A 104 4.48 -2.76 5.23
CA VAL A 104 3.06 -2.49 4.99
C VAL A 104 2.91 -1.72 3.68
N ILE A 105 1.92 -2.10 2.89
CA ILE A 105 1.61 -1.42 1.63
C ILE A 105 0.17 -0.91 1.63
N SER A 106 -0.07 0.23 0.99
CA SER A 106 -1.41 0.66 0.60
C SER A 106 -1.59 0.49 -0.92
N LEU A 107 -2.79 0.10 -1.32
CA LEU A 107 -3.14 -0.15 -2.71
C LEU A 107 -4.45 0.54 -3.08
N ASP A 108 -4.60 0.81 -4.37
CA ASP A 108 -5.88 1.16 -4.98
C ASP A 108 -6.84 -0.06 -4.93
N MET A 109 -8.14 0.17 -4.83
CA MET A 109 -9.12 -0.91 -4.89
C MET A 109 -9.19 -1.61 -6.27
N HIS A 110 -8.64 -0.99 -7.32
CA HIS A 110 -8.49 -1.60 -8.64
C HIS A 110 -7.18 -2.39 -8.80
N ALA A 111 -6.51 -2.68 -7.70
CA ALA A 111 -5.30 -3.50 -7.70
C ALA A 111 -5.59 -4.93 -8.19
N ASN A 112 -4.63 -5.51 -8.90
CA ASN A 112 -4.54 -6.94 -9.18
C ASN A 112 -3.52 -7.55 -8.20
N VAL A 113 -3.96 -7.80 -6.98
CA VAL A 113 -3.07 -8.27 -5.91
C VAL A 113 -2.49 -9.62 -6.29
N SER A 114 -1.17 -9.66 -6.47
CA SER A 114 -0.46 -10.89 -6.77
C SER A 114 -0.16 -11.70 -5.51
N ARG A 115 0.11 -13.00 -5.69
CA ARG A 115 0.60 -13.86 -4.60
C ARG A 115 1.91 -13.35 -3.99
N ASP A 116 2.74 -12.67 -4.78
CA ASP A 116 3.98 -12.07 -4.29
C ASP A 116 3.73 -10.83 -3.46
N MET A 117 2.84 -9.93 -3.89
CA MET A 117 2.42 -8.80 -3.05
C MET A 117 1.87 -9.28 -1.70
N PHE A 118 0.97 -10.28 -1.73
CA PHE A 118 0.40 -10.86 -0.51
C PHE A 118 1.45 -11.51 0.40
N LYS A 119 2.38 -12.30 -0.15
CA LYS A 119 3.39 -13.03 0.64
C LYS A 119 4.48 -12.13 1.20
N LEU A 120 4.89 -11.10 0.45
CA LEU A 120 6.06 -10.30 0.75
C LEU A 120 5.77 -9.02 1.57
N SER A 121 4.51 -8.58 1.65
CA SER A 121 4.07 -7.59 2.62
C SER A 121 3.55 -8.26 3.90
N ASP A 122 3.61 -7.58 5.03
CA ASP A 122 3.07 -8.07 6.31
C ASP A 122 1.62 -7.63 6.51
N ALA A 123 1.23 -6.49 5.94
CA ALA A 123 -0.16 -6.05 5.84
C ALA A 123 -0.39 -5.25 4.55
N ILE A 124 -1.61 -5.30 4.06
CA ILE A 124 -2.10 -4.56 2.90
C ILE A 124 -3.32 -3.77 3.34
N THR A 125 -3.37 -2.49 3.02
CA THR A 125 -4.56 -1.65 3.15
C THR A 125 -4.99 -1.16 1.78
N MET A 126 -6.30 -1.01 1.56
CA MET A 126 -6.82 -0.63 0.24
C MET A 126 -7.86 0.47 0.38
N TYR A 127 -8.10 1.23 -0.69
CA TYR A 127 -9.27 2.10 -0.77
C TYR A 127 -10.54 1.25 -0.75
N ARG A 128 -11.61 1.80 -0.21
CA ARG A 128 -12.90 1.12 -0.09
C ARG A 128 -14.01 1.84 -0.85
N THR A 129 -13.65 2.88 -1.60
CA THR A 129 -14.62 3.69 -2.33
C THR A 129 -14.17 3.96 -3.76
N TYR A 130 -15.13 3.91 -4.68
CA TYR A 130 -14.97 4.39 -6.04
C TYR A 130 -16.21 5.21 -6.44
N PRO A 131 -16.06 6.50 -6.74
CA PRO A 131 -14.82 7.32 -6.78
C PRO A 131 -14.07 7.36 -5.44
N HIS A 132 -12.73 7.47 -5.53
CA HIS A 132 -11.83 7.43 -4.37
C HIS A 132 -11.97 8.67 -3.47
N ILE A 133 -12.65 8.52 -2.33
CA ILE A 133 -12.81 9.58 -1.32
C ILE A 133 -12.17 9.22 0.02
N ASP A 134 -11.72 7.97 0.19
CA ASP A 134 -11.16 7.41 1.43
C ASP A 134 -9.67 7.03 1.32
N MET A 135 -8.96 7.56 0.33
CA MET A 135 -7.52 7.26 0.17
C MET A 135 -6.69 7.60 1.43
N PRO A 136 -6.87 8.76 2.10
CA PRO A 136 -6.15 9.04 3.34
C PRO A 136 -6.44 8.03 4.45
N ASP A 137 -7.67 7.48 4.51
CA ASP A 137 -8.05 6.48 5.51
C ASP A 137 -7.27 5.17 5.31
N ALA A 138 -7.01 4.76 4.06
CA ALA A 138 -6.13 3.63 3.77
C ALA A 138 -4.72 3.87 4.31
N GLY A 139 -4.18 5.07 4.15
CA GLY A 139 -2.90 5.47 4.73
C GLY A 139 -2.89 5.48 6.26
N MET A 140 -3.97 5.95 6.89
CA MET A 140 -4.12 5.89 8.35
C MET A 140 -4.16 4.44 8.85
N ARG A 141 -4.90 3.56 8.18
CA ARG A 141 -4.92 2.12 8.50
C ARG A 141 -3.53 1.49 8.33
N ALA A 142 -2.79 1.85 7.28
CA ALA A 142 -1.43 1.40 7.07
C ALA A 142 -0.49 1.84 8.20
N TYR A 143 -0.64 3.07 8.71
CA TYR A 143 0.11 3.56 9.85
C TYR A 143 -0.19 2.75 11.12
N GLN A 144 -1.45 2.48 11.41
CA GLN A 144 -1.85 1.66 12.55
C GLN A 144 -1.29 0.23 12.44
N ALA A 145 -1.36 -0.36 11.24
CA ALA A 145 -0.83 -1.69 10.99
C ALA A 145 0.69 -1.77 11.20
N ILE A 146 1.46 -0.82 10.68
CA ILE A 146 2.92 -0.84 10.85
C ILE A 146 3.33 -0.60 12.30
N LYS A 147 2.64 0.28 13.03
CA LYS A 147 2.88 0.49 14.48
C LYS A 147 2.59 -0.77 15.29
N TYR A 148 1.49 -1.47 14.98
CA TYR A 148 1.17 -2.74 15.62
C TYR A 148 2.28 -3.78 15.40
N LEU A 149 2.78 -3.91 14.16
CA LEU A 149 3.86 -4.85 13.82
C LEU A 149 5.18 -4.49 14.49
N ILE A 150 5.57 -3.20 14.49
CA ILE A 150 6.80 -2.71 15.17
C ILE A 150 6.76 -3.02 16.67
N ASN A 151 5.59 -2.94 17.29
CA ASN A 151 5.39 -3.26 18.71
C ASN A 151 5.27 -4.77 18.99
N GLY A 152 5.64 -5.63 18.04
CA GLY A 152 5.64 -7.08 18.21
C GLY A 152 4.31 -7.77 17.89
N GLY A 153 3.33 -7.04 17.40
CA GLY A 153 2.06 -7.60 16.92
C GLY A 153 2.25 -8.51 15.70
N LYS A 154 1.26 -9.35 15.41
CA LYS A 154 1.27 -10.28 14.27
C LYS A 154 -0.09 -10.28 13.60
N PHE A 155 -0.11 -10.25 12.26
CA PHE A 155 -1.32 -10.50 11.47
C PHE A 155 -1.30 -11.93 10.91
N TYR A 156 -2.47 -12.55 10.92
CA TYR A 156 -2.76 -13.75 10.16
C TYR A 156 -3.47 -13.31 8.88
N LYS A 157 -2.98 -13.76 7.74
CA LYS A 157 -3.48 -13.32 6.44
C LYS A 157 -4.15 -14.46 5.69
N ALA A 158 -5.27 -14.18 5.05
CA ALA A 158 -5.92 -15.06 4.10
C ALA A 158 -6.02 -14.37 2.74
N PHE A 159 -5.95 -15.13 1.67
CA PHE A 159 -6.02 -14.64 0.30
C PHE A 159 -6.71 -15.67 -0.59
N GLU A 160 -7.72 -15.21 -1.29
CA GLU A 160 -8.45 -16.03 -2.27
C GLU A 160 -8.55 -15.28 -3.58
N GLU A 161 -8.35 -15.98 -4.68
CA GLU A 161 -8.45 -15.44 -6.03
C GLU A 161 -9.79 -15.83 -6.65
N ILE A 162 -10.53 -14.84 -7.12
CA ILE A 162 -11.76 -15.09 -7.88
C ILE A 162 -11.43 -15.26 -9.38
N PRO A 163 -12.08 -16.18 -10.11
CA PRO A 163 -11.71 -16.52 -11.48
C PRO A 163 -12.30 -15.57 -12.53
N TYR A 164 -12.45 -14.29 -12.21
CA TYR A 164 -12.94 -13.28 -13.17
C TYR A 164 -12.34 -11.92 -12.93
N LEU A 165 -12.31 -11.12 -14.00
CA LEU A 165 -11.98 -9.69 -13.97
C LEU A 165 -13.26 -8.88 -13.98
N ILE A 166 -13.36 -7.90 -13.10
CA ILE A 166 -14.50 -6.99 -13.03
C ILE A 166 -14.15 -5.74 -13.84
N PRO A 167 -14.97 -5.34 -14.83
CA PRO A 167 -14.75 -4.12 -15.59
C PRO A 167 -14.72 -2.89 -14.66
N LEU A 168 -13.78 -1.98 -14.86
CA LEU A 168 -13.56 -0.81 -14.03
C LEU A 168 -14.83 0.01 -13.75
N HIS A 169 -15.65 0.26 -14.81
CA HIS A 169 -16.88 1.03 -14.69
C HIS A 169 -17.97 0.35 -13.86
N MET A 170 -17.84 -0.96 -13.61
CA MET A 170 -18.76 -1.74 -12.76
C MET A 170 -18.30 -1.79 -11.29
N GLN A 171 -17.16 -1.22 -10.97
CA GLN A 171 -16.59 -1.26 -9.61
C GLN A 171 -17.02 -0.06 -8.74
N SER A 172 -17.97 0.77 -9.20
CA SER A 172 -18.46 1.90 -8.41
C SER A 172 -19.16 1.43 -7.14
N THR A 173 -18.65 1.86 -5.99
CA THR A 173 -19.22 1.54 -4.68
C THR A 173 -20.48 2.36 -4.33
N LYS A 174 -20.95 3.18 -5.28
CA LYS A 174 -22.22 3.94 -5.15
C LYS A 174 -23.42 3.22 -5.76
N ILE A 175 -23.19 2.18 -6.56
CA ILE A 175 -24.21 1.42 -7.28
C ILE A 175 -24.02 -0.09 -7.05
N GLU A 176 -25.11 -0.85 -7.28
CA GLU A 176 -25.07 -2.30 -7.23
C GLU A 176 -24.27 -2.90 -8.40
N PRO A 177 -23.59 -4.04 -8.18
CA PRO A 177 -23.59 -4.86 -6.95
C PRO A 177 -22.51 -4.43 -5.92
N CYS A 178 -21.58 -3.53 -6.29
CA CYS A 178 -20.44 -3.20 -5.41
C CYS A 178 -20.87 -2.50 -4.11
N ARG A 179 -21.92 -1.68 -4.14
CA ARG A 179 -22.43 -1.06 -2.91
C ARG A 179 -22.77 -2.09 -1.86
N GLU A 180 -23.61 -3.06 -2.20
CA GLU A 180 -24.05 -4.12 -1.28
C GLU A 180 -22.87 -4.95 -0.77
N ILE A 181 -21.91 -5.28 -1.64
CA ILE A 181 -20.71 -6.04 -1.28
C ILE A 181 -19.87 -5.28 -0.23
N TYR A 182 -19.64 -3.98 -0.44
CA TYR A 182 -18.84 -3.18 0.49
C TYR A 182 -19.58 -2.89 1.80
N GLU A 183 -20.91 -2.75 1.77
CA GLU A 183 -21.73 -2.67 2.98
C GLU A 183 -21.65 -3.98 3.78
N TYR A 184 -21.72 -5.12 3.11
CA TYR A 184 -21.58 -6.44 3.74
C TYR A 184 -20.19 -6.64 4.36
N LEU A 185 -19.11 -6.26 3.64
CA LEU A 185 -17.74 -6.30 4.17
C LEU A 185 -17.60 -5.46 5.45
N LYS A 186 -18.26 -4.29 5.50
CA LYS A 186 -18.29 -3.45 6.69
C LYS A 186 -19.01 -4.15 7.85
N CYS A 187 -20.16 -4.77 7.62
CA CYS A 187 -20.86 -5.54 8.65
C CYS A 187 -19.99 -6.66 9.22
N ILE A 188 -19.32 -7.44 8.37
CA ILE A 188 -18.38 -8.50 8.80
C ILE A 188 -17.26 -7.90 9.68
N GLN A 189 -16.70 -6.78 9.31
CA GLN A 189 -15.63 -6.13 10.07
C GLN A 189 -16.15 -5.63 11.43
N ASP A 190 -17.35 -5.08 11.49
CA ASP A 190 -17.96 -4.58 12.73
C ASP A 190 -18.31 -5.73 13.68
N GLU A 191 -18.74 -6.88 13.15
CA GLU A 191 -19.00 -8.10 13.94
C GLU A 191 -17.72 -8.76 14.46
N HIS A 192 -16.63 -8.63 13.72
CA HIS A 192 -15.34 -9.25 14.02
C HIS A 192 -14.25 -8.20 14.19
N HIS A 193 -14.19 -7.56 15.34
CA HIS A 193 -13.25 -6.46 15.66
C HIS A 193 -11.76 -6.76 15.41
N ASN A 194 -11.41 -8.03 15.26
CA ASN A 194 -10.04 -8.48 14.96
C ASN A 194 -9.76 -8.66 13.45
N LEU A 195 -10.77 -8.48 12.59
CA LEU A 195 -10.61 -8.53 11.15
C LEU A 195 -10.29 -7.15 10.59
N SER A 196 -9.27 -7.08 9.74
CA SER A 196 -9.01 -5.94 8.88
C SER A 196 -9.22 -6.41 7.43
N LEU A 197 -10.32 -6.03 6.84
CA LEU A 197 -10.71 -6.35 5.48
C LEU A 197 -10.36 -5.16 4.55
#